data_03e7e6a3e53ea7458953dc594148a519
#
_entry.id   03e7e6a3e53ea7458953dc594148a519
#
_cell.length_a   1.000
_cell.length_b   1.000
_cell.length_c   1.000
_cell.angle_alpha   90.00
_cell.angle_beta   90.00
_cell.angle_gamma   90.00
#
_symmetry.space_group_name_H-M   'P 1'
#
loop_
_entity.id
_entity.type
_entity.pdbx_description
1 polymer ?
#
loop_
_entity_poly.entity_id
_entity_poly.type
_entity_poly.pdbx_seq_one_letter_code
_entity_poly.pdbx_strand_id
1 'polypeptide(L)'
;MQSVSNPNVYAAGDAAATDGLPLTPVASADSHVVASNLLKGNSKKIEYPVIPSAVFTVPKMASVGMSEEEAKNSGRNIKVKQKNISDWFTYKRTNEDFAAFKVLIDEDSDQVVGATNDICLSNGSFGHCTHVVSLRFVRCL
;
A
#
# COMPACT_ATOMS: atom_id res chain seq x y z
N MET A 1 9.18 -13.66 12.81
CA MET A 1 10.27 -12.79 13.32
C MET A 1 11.26 -13.53 14.22
N GLN A 2 10.88 -14.52 14.99
CA GLN A 2 11.84 -15.41 15.67
C GLN A 2 12.43 -16.40 14.66
N SER A 3 13.73 -16.65 14.74
CA SER A 3 14.41 -17.64 13.89
C SER A 3 13.84 -19.03 14.10
N VAL A 4 13.71 -19.80 13.02
CA VAL A 4 13.27 -21.20 13.07
C VAL A 4 14.35 -22.14 13.60
N SER A 5 15.62 -21.74 13.48
CA SER A 5 16.77 -22.56 13.89
C SER A 5 17.35 -22.17 15.26
N ASN A 6 17.07 -20.97 15.73
CA ASN A 6 17.60 -20.48 17.01
C ASN A 6 16.57 -19.58 17.71
N PRO A 7 15.96 -20.05 18.82
CA PRO A 7 14.90 -19.32 19.52
C PRO A 7 15.38 -18.02 20.18
N ASN A 8 16.68 -17.80 20.29
CA ASN A 8 17.27 -16.58 20.86
C ASN A 8 17.55 -15.49 19.81
N VAL A 9 17.27 -15.77 18.54
CA VAL A 9 17.51 -14.84 17.43
C VAL A 9 16.17 -14.33 16.88
N TYR A 10 16.07 -13.01 16.75
CA TYR A 10 14.93 -12.33 16.15
C TYR A 10 15.42 -11.42 15.02
N ALA A 11 14.58 -11.25 14.00
CA ALA A 11 14.78 -10.30 12.91
C ALA A 11 13.51 -9.46 12.74
N ALA A 12 13.68 -8.21 12.34
CA ALA A 12 12.61 -7.26 12.09
C ALA A 12 12.92 -6.39 10.86
N GLY A 13 11.90 -5.82 10.24
CA GLY A 13 12.03 -4.98 9.07
C GLY A 13 12.59 -5.73 7.85
N ASP A 14 13.33 -5.03 7.00
CA ASP A 14 13.82 -5.54 5.72
C ASP A 14 14.74 -6.76 5.83
N ALA A 15 15.32 -6.99 7.01
CA ALA A 15 16.14 -8.17 7.29
C ALA A 15 15.34 -9.43 7.64
N ALA A 16 14.04 -9.30 7.87
CA ALA A 16 13.17 -10.39 8.25
C ALA A 16 12.45 -10.96 7.02
N ALA A 17 12.42 -12.29 6.87
CA ALA A 17 11.61 -12.96 5.86
C ALA A 17 10.15 -12.98 6.31
N THR A 18 9.45 -11.87 6.15
CA THR A 18 8.03 -11.70 6.46
C THR A 18 7.26 -11.24 5.22
N ASP A 19 5.94 -11.30 5.27
CA ASP A 19 5.06 -10.78 4.19
C ASP A 19 4.95 -9.25 4.20
N GLY A 20 5.66 -8.57 5.11
CA GLY A 20 5.68 -7.12 5.20
C GLY A 20 6.47 -6.48 4.07
N LEU A 21 6.00 -5.33 3.58
CA LEU A 21 6.74 -4.54 2.60
C LEU A 21 7.99 -3.90 3.23
N PRO A 22 9.11 -3.72 2.47
CA PRO A 22 10.33 -3.08 2.97
C PRO A 22 10.13 -1.56 3.10
N LEU A 23 9.38 -1.16 4.11
CA LEU A 23 9.00 0.22 4.40
C LEU A 23 9.28 0.57 5.86
N THR A 24 9.76 1.78 6.12
CA THR A 24 10.04 2.26 7.49
C THR A 24 8.87 2.08 8.46
N PRO A 25 7.60 2.39 8.14
CA PRO A 25 6.50 2.15 9.05
C PRO A 25 6.28 0.67 9.38
N VAL A 26 6.53 -0.22 8.42
CA VAL A 26 6.43 -1.68 8.61
C VAL A 26 7.54 -2.16 9.53
N ALA A 27 8.78 -1.75 9.27
CA ALA A 27 9.93 -2.07 10.14
C ALA A 27 9.73 -1.57 11.57
N SER A 28 9.11 -0.40 11.75
CA SER A 28 8.74 0.12 13.07
C SER A 28 7.70 -0.75 13.78
N ALA A 29 6.64 -1.18 13.07
CA ALA A 29 5.63 -2.09 13.62
C ALA A 29 6.24 -3.44 14.01
N ASP A 30 7.11 -4.00 13.15
CA ASP A 30 7.85 -5.23 13.40
C ASP A 30 8.69 -5.14 14.67
N SER A 31 9.42 -4.04 14.83
CA SER A 31 10.29 -3.82 16.00
C SER A 31 9.50 -3.83 17.32
N HIS A 32 8.30 -3.26 17.33
CA HIS A 32 7.42 -3.30 18.51
C HIS A 32 6.95 -4.72 18.85
N VAL A 33 6.66 -5.54 17.84
CA VAL A 33 6.28 -6.95 18.04
C VAL A 33 7.46 -7.75 18.57
N VAL A 34 8.65 -7.57 17.99
CA VAL A 34 9.89 -8.23 18.46
C VAL A 34 10.21 -7.82 19.89
N ALA A 35 10.18 -6.53 20.21
CA ALA A 35 10.44 -6.04 21.57
C ALA A 35 9.44 -6.63 22.60
N SER A 36 8.16 -6.70 22.22
CA SER A 36 7.13 -7.33 23.06
C SER A 36 7.40 -8.82 23.29
N ASN A 37 7.82 -9.53 22.25
CA ASN A 37 8.10 -10.97 22.32
C ASN A 37 9.35 -11.28 23.12
N LEU A 38 10.37 -10.44 23.08
CA LEU A 38 11.57 -10.57 23.91
C LEU A 38 11.24 -10.39 25.40
N LEU A 39 10.33 -9.47 25.74
CA LEU A 39 9.99 -9.18 27.13
C LEU A 39 8.96 -10.14 27.75
N LYS A 40 8.04 -10.65 26.94
CA LYS A 40 6.84 -11.38 27.41
C LYS A 40 6.74 -12.82 26.89
N GLY A 41 7.80 -13.31 26.26
CA GLY A 41 7.77 -14.54 25.52
C GLY A 41 7.14 -14.37 24.13
N ASN A 42 7.40 -15.30 23.22
CA ASN A 42 7.01 -15.23 21.80
C ASN A 42 5.50 -15.46 21.60
N SER A 43 4.68 -14.52 22.07
CA SER A 43 3.21 -14.61 22.10
C SER A 43 2.50 -13.77 21.03
N LYS A 44 3.17 -12.76 20.48
CA LYS A 44 2.59 -11.86 19.49
C LYS A 44 3.01 -12.24 18.08
N LYS A 45 2.02 -12.29 17.16
CA LYS A 45 2.23 -12.33 15.72
C LYS A 45 1.80 -10.99 15.12
N ILE A 46 2.47 -10.59 14.04
CA ILE A 46 2.03 -9.46 13.25
C ILE A 46 1.14 -9.96 12.12
N GLU A 47 0.03 -9.28 11.91
CA GLU A 47 -0.81 -9.40 10.73
C GLU A 47 -0.69 -8.09 9.97
N TYR A 48 -0.18 -8.16 8.75
CA TYR A 48 -0.01 -6.97 7.93
C TYR A 48 -1.33 -6.59 7.27
N PRO A 49 -1.85 -5.39 7.53
CA PRO A 49 -2.97 -4.87 6.76
C PRO A 49 -2.52 -4.59 5.32
N VAL A 50 -3.45 -4.22 4.46
CA VAL A 50 -3.11 -3.69 3.14
C VAL A 50 -2.28 -2.42 3.31
N ILE A 51 -1.02 -2.46 2.88
CA ILE A 51 -0.03 -1.40 3.11
C ILE A 51 0.08 -0.53 1.86
N PRO A 52 -0.19 0.78 1.98
CA PRO A 52 0.08 1.72 0.89
C PRO A 52 1.58 1.95 0.76
N SER A 53 2.06 2.09 -0.47
CA SER A 53 3.43 2.43 -0.78
C SER A 53 3.50 3.67 -1.68
N ALA A 54 4.58 4.43 -1.56
CA ALA A 54 4.83 5.58 -2.41
C ALA A 54 6.29 5.62 -2.86
N VAL A 55 6.50 5.95 -4.11
CA VAL A 55 7.82 6.16 -4.71
C VAL A 55 7.95 7.62 -5.09
N PHE A 56 9.03 8.25 -4.62
CA PHE A 56 9.28 9.68 -4.79
C PHE A 56 10.02 9.97 -6.10
N THR A 57 9.49 9.45 -7.19
CA THR A 57 9.92 9.78 -8.55
C THR A 57 9.31 11.11 -9.01
N VAL A 58 9.61 11.53 -10.23
CA VAL A 58 8.97 12.68 -10.89
C VAL A 58 8.32 12.17 -12.18
N PRO A 59 6.98 12.06 -12.24
CA PRO A 59 5.98 12.27 -11.18
C PRO A 59 6.07 11.25 -10.03
N LYS A 60 5.53 11.59 -8.87
CA LYS A 60 5.44 10.68 -7.71
C LYS A 60 4.37 9.62 -7.96
N MET A 61 4.67 8.39 -7.59
CA MET A 61 3.74 7.28 -7.71
C MET A 61 3.33 6.78 -6.33
N ALA A 62 2.06 6.47 -6.17
CA ALA A 62 1.55 5.79 -4.99
C ALA A 62 0.67 4.62 -5.39
N SER A 63 0.76 3.53 -4.65
CA SER A 63 -0.04 2.33 -4.91
C SER A 63 -0.51 1.68 -3.61
N VAL A 64 -1.60 0.94 -3.72
CA VAL A 64 -2.15 0.16 -2.62
C VAL A 64 -2.95 -1.01 -3.14
N GLY A 65 -2.94 -2.11 -2.40
CA GLY A 65 -3.60 -3.34 -2.78
C GLY A 65 -2.87 -4.08 -3.89
N MET A 66 -3.62 -4.84 -4.69
CA MET A 66 -3.05 -5.69 -5.73
C MET A 66 -2.54 -4.88 -6.91
N SER A 67 -1.43 -5.32 -7.50
CA SER A 67 -1.00 -4.89 -8.82
C SER A 67 -1.92 -5.47 -9.91
N GLU A 68 -1.89 -4.92 -11.12
CA GLU A 68 -2.68 -5.44 -12.24
C GLU A 68 -2.28 -6.87 -12.61
N GLU A 69 -1.00 -7.21 -12.46
CA GLU A 69 -0.47 -8.54 -12.72
C GLU A 69 -0.97 -9.56 -11.69
N GLU A 70 -0.88 -9.22 -10.41
CA GLU A 70 -1.44 -10.04 -9.33
C GLU A 70 -2.94 -10.23 -9.48
N ALA A 71 -3.65 -9.17 -9.84
CA ALA A 71 -5.09 -9.21 -10.07
C ALA A 71 -5.46 -10.16 -11.23
N LYS A 72 -4.75 -10.12 -12.34
CA LYS A 72 -4.93 -11.05 -13.48
C LYS A 72 -4.64 -12.50 -13.08
N ASN A 73 -3.62 -12.71 -12.26
CA ASN A 73 -3.23 -14.06 -11.80
C ASN A 73 -4.14 -14.60 -10.68
N SER A 74 -4.94 -13.76 -10.04
CA SER A 74 -5.83 -14.15 -8.94
C SER A 74 -7.05 -14.99 -9.36
N GLY A 75 -7.33 -15.08 -10.66
CA GLY A 75 -8.52 -15.75 -11.20
C GLY A 75 -9.83 -15.01 -10.95
N ARG A 76 -9.79 -13.78 -10.44
CA ARG A 76 -10.95 -12.91 -10.22
C ARG A 76 -11.35 -12.19 -11.51
N ASN A 77 -12.61 -11.80 -11.58
CA ASN A 77 -13.12 -11.00 -12.69
C ASN A 77 -12.81 -9.52 -12.43
N ILE A 78 -11.64 -9.06 -12.91
CA ILE A 78 -11.12 -7.74 -12.60
C ILE A 78 -11.38 -6.74 -13.72
N LYS A 79 -12.06 -5.67 -13.39
CA LYS A 79 -12.23 -4.49 -14.24
C LYS A 79 -11.18 -3.45 -13.93
N VAL A 80 -10.40 -3.06 -14.93
CA VAL A 80 -9.39 -2.00 -14.82
C VAL A 80 -10.01 -0.68 -15.29
N LYS A 81 -10.04 0.31 -14.41
CA LYS A 81 -10.38 1.69 -14.76
C LYS A 81 -9.12 2.56 -14.67
N GLN A 82 -8.70 3.11 -15.79
CA GLN A 82 -7.57 4.03 -15.88
C GLN A 82 -7.98 5.31 -16.58
N LYS A 83 -7.53 6.45 -16.07
CA LYS A 83 -7.83 7.75 -16.66
C LYS A 83 -6.69 8.74 -16.42
N ASN A 84 -6.37 9.52 -17.45
CA ASN A 84 -5.59 10.76 -17.28
C ASN A 84 -6.52 11.82 -16.64
N ILE A 85 -6.02 12.49 -15.61
CA ILE A 85 -6.76 13.48 -14.81
C ILE A 85 -6.02 14.82 -14.70
N SER A 86 -5.01 15.06 -15.53
CA SER A 86 -4.27 16.32 -15.58
C SER A 86 -5.19 17.52 -15.85
N ASP A 87 -6.32 17.29 -16.54
CA ASP A 87 -7.35 18.30 -16.82
C ASP A 87 -8.23 18.67 -15.62
N TRP A 88 -8.17 17.94 -14.53
CA TRP A 88 -8.97 18.25 -13.34
C TRP A 88 -8.49 19.52 -12.68
N PHE A 89 -9.43 20.30 -12.13
CA PHE A 89 -9.16 21.59 -11.50
C PHE A 89 -7.96 21.56 -10.53
N THR A 90 -7.86 20.52 -9.72
CA THR A 90 -6.78 20.38 -8.73
C THR A 90 -5.40 20.36 -9.37
N TYR A 91 -5.24 19.66 -10.49
CA TYR A 91 -3.97 19.53 -11.20
C TYR A 91 -3.68 20.73 -12.10
N LYS A 92 -4.70 21.28 -12.77
CA LYS A 92 -4.56 22.53 -13.52
C LYS A 92 -4.15 23.70 -12.64
N ARG A 93 -4.66 23.77 -11.42
CA ARG A 93 -4.30 24.84 -10.47
C ARG A 93 -2.82 24.81 -10.09
N THR A 94 -2.21 23.63 -10.05
CA THR A 94 -0.80 23.43 -9.72
C THR A 94 0.10 23.33 -10.94
N ASN A 95 -0.49 23.47 -12.14
CA ASN A 95 0.21 23.34 -13.44
C ASN A 95 0.92 21.98 -13.56
N GLU A 96 0.21 20.90 -13.21
CA GLU A 96 0.71 19.54 -13.30
C GLU A 96 0.34 18.94 -14.66
N ASP A 97 1.36 18.65 -15.48
CA ASP A 97 1.18 18.09 -16.82
C ASP A 97 0.84 16.59 -16.79
N PHE A 98 1.24 15.91 -15.74
CA PHE A 98 1.10 14.46 -15.63
C PHE A 98 0.34 14.09 -14.35
N ALA A 99 -0.90 13.65 -14.53
CA ALA A 99 -1.69 13.08 -13.46
C ALA A 99 -2.59 11.97 -14.03
N ALA A 100 -2.46 10.77 -13.48
CA ALA A 100 -3.27 9.62 -13.89
C ALA A 100 -3.63 8.76 -12.68
N PHE A 101 -4.72 8.03 -12.77
CA PHE A 101 -5.03 7.00 -11.80
C PHE A 101 -5.43 5.70 -12.49
N LYS A 102 -5.19 4.60 -11.81
CA LYS A 102 -5.67 3.26 -12.15
C LYS A 102 -6.34 2.65 -10.93
N VAL A 103 -7.52 2.08 -11.12
CA VAL A 103 -8.27 1.37 -10.08
C VAL A 103 -8.66 0.00 -10.61
N LEU A 104 -8.44 -1.01 -9.78
CA LEU A 104 -8.80 -2.40 -10.05
C LEU A 104 -10.03 -2.74 -9.23
N ILE A 105 -11.10 -3.13 -9.90
CA ILE A 105 -12.39 -3.45 -9.29
C ILE A 105 -12.70 -4.92 -9.57
N ASP A 106 -12.99 -5.66 -8.54
CA ASP A 106 -13.53 -7.00 -8.63
C ASP A 106 -15.03 -6.89 -8.96
N GLU A 107 -15.43 -7.27 -10.17
CA GLU A 107 -16.83 -7.14 -10.64
C GLU A 107 -17.78 -8.07 -9.91
N ASP A 108 -17.29 -9.18 -9.34
CA ASP A 108 -18.15 -10.14 -8.64
C ASP A 108 -18.53 -9.67 -7.24
N SER A 109 -17.62 -8.96 -6.56
CA SER A 109 -17.83 -8.43 -5.20
C SER A 109 -18.08 -6.93 -5.16
N ASP A 110 -17.93 -6.21 -6.28
CA ASP A 110 -17.98 -4.75 -6.42
C ASP A 110 -17.01 -4.05 -5.44
N GLN A 111 -15.84 -4.66 -5.21
CA GLN A 111 -14.82 -4.14 -4.33
C GLN A 111 -13.61 -3.64 -5.12
N VAL A 112 -13.02 -2.54 -4.66
CA VAL A 112 -11.71 -2.08 -5.14
C VAL A 112 -10.65 -2.98 -4.52
N VAL A 113 -9.88 -3.69 -5.33
CA VAL A 113 -8.82 -4.61 -4.88
C VAL A 113 -7.43 -4.02 -5.04
N GLY A 114 -7.28 -2.97 -5.84
CA GLY A 114 -6.03 -2.27 -6.02
C GLY A 114 -6.22 -0.87 -6.58
N ALA A 115 -5.33 0.03 -6.26
CA ALA A 115 -5.30 1.38 -6.81
C ALA A 115 -3.85 1.87 -6.97
N THR A 116 -3.59 2.55 -8.07
CA THR A 116 -2.32 3.22 -8.36
C THR A 116 -2.61 4.63 -8.82
N ASN A 117 -1.82 5.57 -8.38
CA ASN A 117 -1.94 6.96 -8.74
C ASN A 117 -0.57 7.54 -9.09
N ASP A 118 -0.46 8.13 -10.27
CA ASP A 118 0.69 8.89 -10.71
C ASP A 118 0.34 10.37 -10.53
N ILE A 119 0.89 11.00 -9.49
CA ILE A 119 0.66 12.42 -9.20
C ILE A 119 1.98 13.13 -9.04
N CYS A 120 2.24 14.10 -9.88
CA CYS A 120 3.23 15.13 -9.61
C CYS A 120 2.59 16.17 -8.67
N LEU A 121 2.76 16.04 -7.37
CA LEU A 121 2.38 17.09 -6.43
C LEU A 121 3.64 17.84 -6.01
N SER A 122 3.82 19.02 -6.58
CA SER A 122 4.66 20.04 -5.99
C SER A 122 4.01 20.47 -4.67
N ASN A 123 4.64 20.14 -3.55
CA ASN A 123 4.28 20.57 -2.21
C ASN A 123 3.01 19.98 -1.54
N GLY A 124 3.21 18.95 -0.75
CA GLY A 124 2.51 18.85 0.56
C GLY A 124 1.20 18.08 0.63
N SER A 125 0.65 17.52 -0.42
CA SER A 125 -0.62 16.76 -0.32
C SER A 125 -0.43 15.23 -0.24
N PHE A 126 0.45 14.77 0.65
CA PHE A 126 0.50 13.36 1.06
C PHE A 126 -0.81 12.85 1.68
N GLY A 127 -1.62 13.79 2.22
CA GLY A 127 -2.84 13.46 2.93
C GLY A 127 -3.99 12.90 2.07
N HIS A 128 -3.99 13.14 0.77
CA HIS A 128 -5.11 12.72 -0.07
C HIS A 128 -5.01 11.28 -0.57
N CYS A 129 -3.82 10.78 -0.88
CA CYS A 129 -3.65 9.37 -1.27
C CYS A 129 -3.86 8.42 -0.10
N THR A 130 -3.39 8.77 1.09
CA THR A 130 -3.62 7.99 2.30
C THR A 130 -5.09 7.99 2.74
N HIS A 131 -5.84 9.05 2.45
CA HIS A 131 -7.26 9.12 2.82
C HIS A 131 -8.17 8.27 1.93
N VAL A 132 -7.87 8.14 0.64
CA VAL A 132 -8.63 7.27 -0.27
C VAL A 132 -8.42 5.79 0.08
N VAL A 133 -7.28 5.46 0.66
CA VAL A 133 -6.87 4.09 0.98
C VAL A 133 -7.27 3.66 2.40
N SER A 134 -7.40 4.61 3.33
CA SER A 134 -7.83 4.34 4.71
C SER A 134 -9.35 4.16 4.84
N LEU A 135 -10.12 4.55 3.84
CA LEU A 135 -11.53 4.23 3.80
C LEU A 135 -11.65 2.75 3.42
N ARG A 136 -11.98 1.91 4.41
CA ARG A 136 -12.60 0.61 4.18
C ARG A 136 -13.51 0.77 2.98
N PHE A 137 -13.17 0.08 1.90
CA PHE A 137 -13.92 -0.02 0.68
C PHE A 137 -15.39 0.32 0.85
N VAL A 138 -15.74 1.58 0.59
CA VAL A 138 -17.12 2.00 0.55
C VAL A 138 -17.66 1.43 -0.76
N ARG A 139 -18.72 0.62 -0.68
CA ARG A 139 -19.53 0.26 -1.83
C ARG A 139 -19.74 1.52 -2.66
N CYS A 140 -19.29 1.50 -3.90
CA CYS A 140 -19.76 2.47 -4.88
C CYS A 140 -21.27 2.26 -5.03
N LEU A 141 -22.04 3.17 -4.48
CA LEU A 141 -23.46 3.35 -4.86
C LEU A 141 -23.53 3.94 -6.28
#